data_1e17dcfce358563fee7a42fdcb30b345
#
_entry.id   1e17dcfce358563fee7a42fdcb30b345
#
_cell.length_a   1.000
_cell.length_b   1.000
_cell.length_c   1.000
_cell.angle_alpha   90.00
_cell.angle_beta   90.00
_cell.angle_gamma   90.00
#
_symmetry.space_group_name_H-M   'P 1'
#
loop_
_entity.id
_entity.type
_entity.pdbx_description
1 polymer ?
#
loop_
_entity_poly.entity_id
_entity_poly.type
_entity_poly.pdbx_seq_one_letter_code
_entity_poly.pdbx_strand_id
1 'polypeptide(L)'
;RWRKARQIERETQTNPAGAFVAEEAGRVVAYVTTTVDRAAGSGRIANLAVVAGLRGRGVGRQLVEHALQWFRAEGLSYALIESMAHNEVGRGLYTSVGFQEIGQLVHYAMKL
;
A
#
# COMPACT_ATOMS: atom_id res chain seq x y z
N ARG A 1 15.04 2.19 -6.14
CA ARG A 1 15.71 2.37 -4.87
C ARG A 1 14.72 2.68 -3.76
N TRP A 2 14.86 1.96 -2.65
CA TRP A 2 13.93 2.07 -1.54
C TRP A 2 14.54 2.85 -0.39
N ARG A 3 13.72 3.70 0.24
CA ARG A 3 14.10 4.33 1.49
C ARG A 3 12.84 4.69 2.26
N LYS A 4 12.98 4.91 3.57
CA LYS A 4 11.85 5.36 4.37
C LYS A 4 11.44 6.74 3.95
N ALA A 5 10.14 6.97 3.88
CA ALA A 5 9.59 8.28 3.63
C ALA A 5 9.72 9.11 4.90
N ARG A 6 10.46 10.20 4.85
CA ARG A 6 10.65 11.03 6.02
C ARG A 6 9.73 12.20 6.08
N GLN A 7 9.37 12.71 4.94
CA GLN A 7 8.68 13.96 4.85
C GLN A 7 7.56 13.89 3.89
N ILE A 8 6.94 12.76 3.81
CA ILE A 8 5.73 12.63 3.07
C ILE A 8 4.63 12.96 4.04
N GLU A 9 3.90 13.87 3.69
CA GLU A 9 2.59 14.19 4.08
C GLU A 9 2.04 13.68 5.39
N ARG A 10 0.88 14.08 5.72
CA ARG A 10 0.25 13.77 7.00
C ARG A 10 -0.10 12.30 7.15
N GLU A 11 -0.40 11.60 6.05
CA GLU A 11 -0.76 10.22 6.17
C GLU A 11 0.37 9.34 6.66
N THR A 12 1.61 9.83 6.61
CA THR A 12 2.73 9.06 7.15
C THR A 12 3.00 9.34 8.60
N GLN A 13 2.36 10.35 9.18
CA GLN A 13 2.67 10.76 10.56
C GLN A 13 2.23 9.73 11.58
N THR A 14 1.20 8.94 11.28
CA THR A 14 0.73 7.93 12.20
C THR A 14 1.59 6.68 12.19
N ASN A 15 2.32 6.45 11.10
CA ASN A 15 3.18 5.29 10.98
C ASN A 15 4.34 5.54 10.03
N PRO A 16 5.24 6.49 10.39
CA PRO A 16 6.35 6.83 9.49
C PRO A 16 7.30 5.67 9.23
N ALA A 17 7.43 4.74 10.16
CA ALA A 17 8.29 3.58 9.97
C ALA A 17 7.76 2.64 8.88
N GLY A 18 6.48 2.68 8.60
CA GLY A 18 5.85 1.86 7.57
C GLY A 18 5.50 2.63 6.31
N ALA A 19 6.17 3.75 6.06
CA ALA A 19 5.98 4.53 4.84
C ALA A 19 7.24 4.44 4.00
N PHE A 20 7.08 4.07 2.73
CA PHE A 20 8.23 3.85 1.84
C PHE A 20 8.02 4.55 0.51
N VAL A 21 9.13 5.00 -0.07
CA VAL A 21 9.11 5.63 -1.38
C VAL A 21 10.06 4.92 -2.32
N ALA A 22 9.74 4.97 -3.60
CA ALA A 22 10.65 4.57 -4.65
C ALA A 22 11.17 5.84 -5.31
N GLU A 23 12.48 5.90 -5.51
CA GLU A 23 13.13 7.05 -6.14
C GLU A 23 13.84 6.63 -7.41
N GLU A 24 13.81 7.53 -8.37
CA GLU A 24 14.53 7.37 -9.62
C GLU A 24 15.11 8.72 -9.99
N ALA A 25 16.42 8.76 -10.20
CA ALA A 25 17.13 10.01 -10.55
C ALA A 25 16.87 11.12 -9.53
N GLY A 26 16.80 10.79 -8.26
CA GLY A 26 16.61 11.77 -7.19
C GLY A 26 15.17 12.24 -7.02
N ARG A 27 14.22 11.68 -7.75
CA ARG A 27 12.81 12.06 -7.67
C ARG A 27 11.98 10.93 -7.12
N VAL A 28 11.02 11.28 -6.28
CA VAL A 28 10.07 10.28 -5.79
C VAL A 28 9.11 9.96 -6.91
N VAL A 29 9.04 8.69 -7.29
CA VAL A 29 8.19 8.23 -8.39
C VAL A 29 7.05 7.34 -7.93
N ALA A 30 7.10 6.90 -6.68
CA ALA A 30 6.03 6.08 -6.11
C ALA A 30 6.14 6.08 -4.59
N TYR A 31 5.04 5.82 -3.92
CA TYR A 31 5.07 5.67 -2.47
C TYR A 31 4.00 4.70 -2.00
N VAL A 32 4.20 4.17 -0.80
CA VAL A 32 3.22 3.38 -0.10
C VAL A 32 3.20 3.82 1.36
N THR A 33 2.02 3.90 1.94
CA THR A 33 1.86 4.15 3.37
C THR A 33 1.07 3.01 3.99
N THR A 34 1.35 2.74 5.25
CA THR A 34 0.72 1.64 5.96
C THR A 34 0.21 2.09 7.32
N THR A 35 -0.73 1.33 7.85
CA THR A 35 -1.14 1.44 9.25
C THR A 35 -1.01 0.05 9.88
N VAL A 36 -0.88 0.01 11.20
CA VAL A 36 -0.66 -1.25 11.93
C VAL A 36 -1.63 -1.32 13.09
N ASP A 37 -2.26 -2.47 13.25
CA ASP A 37 -3.08 -2.81 14.41
C ASP A 37 -2.40 -4.00 15.09
N ARG A 38 -1.59 -3.73 16.10
CA ARG A 38 -0.80 -4.78 16.73
C ARG A 38 -1.67 -5.71 17.56
N ALA A 39 -2.74 -5.23 18.12
CA ALA A 39 -3.65 -6.06 18.88
C ALA A 39 -4.32 -7.10 17.98
N ALA A 40 -4.64 -6.73 16.74
CA ALA A 40 -5.22 -7.64 15.78
C ALA A 40 -4.16 -8.44 15.02
N GLY A 41 -2.90 -8.05 15.10
CA GLY A 41 -1.84 -8.70 14.36
C GLY A 41 -1.88 -8.39 12.87
N SER A 42 -2.38 -7.22 12.48
CA SER A 42 -2.57 -6.90 11.07
C SER A 42 -1.89 -5.61 10.68
N GLY A 43 -1.44 -5.56 9.42
CA GLY A 43 -0.98 -4.35 8.78
C GLY A 43 -1.87 -4.05 7.60
N ARG A 44 -2.13 -2.77 7.34
CA ARG A 44 -2.95 -2.33 6.22
C ARG A 44 -2.14 -1.43 5.32
N ILE A 45 -2.21 -1.70 4.03
CA ILE A 45 -1.66 -0.77 3.04
C ILE A 45 -2.74 0.30 2.83
N ALA A 46 -2.43 1.51 3.28
CA ALA A 46 -3.40 2.60 3.28
C ALA A 46 -3.40 3.36 1.97
N ASN A 47 -2.21 3.61 1.41
CA ASN A 47 -2.09 4.35 0.16
C ASN A 47 -0.97 3.77 -0.67
N LEU A 48 -1.19 3.74 -1.97
CA LEU A 48 -0.19 3.31 -2.94
C LEU A 48 -0.36 4.18 -4.17
N ALA A 49 0.70 4.85 -4.58
CA ALA A 49 0.66 5.69 -5.77
C ALA A 49 1.95 5.54 -6.56
N VAL A 50 1.80 5.51 -7.87
CA VAL A 50 2.91 5.41 -8.82
C VAL A 50 2.67 6.44 -9.92
N VAL A 51 3.71 7.20 -10.30
CA VAL A 51 3.56 8.17 -11.38
C VAL A 51 3.16 7.45 -12.66
N ALA A 52 2.35 8.13 -13.48
CA ALA A 52 1.72 7.50 -14.64
C ALA A 52 2.73 6.88 -15.60
N GLY A 53 3.87 7.54 -15.81
CA GLY A 53 4.87 7.06 -16.75
C GLY A 53 5.57 5.78 -16.34
N LEU A 54 5.43 5.36 -15.09
CA LEU A 54 6.06 4.14 -14.58
C LEU A 54 5.06 3.02 -14.31
N ARG A 55 3.80 3.23 -14.63
CA ARG A 55 2.81 2.17 -14.45
C ARG A 55 3.11 1.03 -15.42
N GLY A 56 2.88 -0.19 -14.96
CA GLY A 56 3.15 -1.37 -15.76
C GLY A 56 4.58 -1.85 -15.73
N ARG A 57 5.46 -1.17 -14.97
CA ARG A 57 6.87 -1.53 -14.86
C ARG A 57 7.20 -2.29 -13.58
N GLY A 58 6.19 -2.69 -12.84
CA GLY A 58 6.39 -3.47 -11.63
C GLY A 58 6.76 -2.66 -10.39
N VAL A 59 6.75 -1.34 -10.46
CA VAL A 59 7.10 -0.50 -9.32
C VAL A 59 6.08 -0.65 -8.19
N GLY A 60 4.79 -0.65 -8.53
CA GLY A 60 3.74 -0.84 -7.54
C GLY A 60 3.83 -2.19 -6.85
N ARG A 61 4.10 -3.23 -7.62
CA ARG A 61 4.28 -4.57 -7.07
C ARG A 61 5.45 -4.62 -6.10
N GLN A 62 6.57 -4.01 -6.47
CA GLN A 62 7.75 -3.97 -5.61
C GLN A 62 7.47 -3.24 -4.31
N LEU A 63 6.71 -2.13 -4.38
CA LEU A 63 6.33 -1.40 -3.17
C LEU A 63 5.45 -2.24 -2.25
N VAL A 64 4.46 -2.91 -2.81
CA VAL A 64 3.58 -3.79 -2.03
C VAL A 64 4.40 -4.90 -1.39
N GLU A 65 5.27 -5.54 -2.15
CA GLU A 65 6.11 -6.61 -1.62
C GLU A 65 7.02 -6.10 -0.51
N HIS A 66 7.55 -4.89 -0.65
CA HIS A 66 8.39 -4.30 0.38
C HIS A 66 7.59 -4.05 1.66
N ALA A 67 6.38 -3.54 1.55
CA ALA A 67 5.50 -3.33 2.70
C ALA A 67 5.17 -4.67 3.38
N LEU A 68 4.91 -5.71 2.61
CA LEU A 68 4.63 -7.03 3.17
C LEU A 68 5.82 -7.58 3.93
N GLN A 69 7.03 -7.38 3.42
CA GLN A 69 8.23 -7.79 4.13
C GLN A 69 8.38 -7.05 5.44
N TRP A 70 8.08 -5.76 5.43
CA TRP A 70 8.13 -4.98 6.64
C TRP A 70 7.09 -5.47 7.66
N PHE A 71 5.88 -5.78 7.21
CA PHE A 71 4.87 -6.36 8.10
C PHE A 71 5.37 -7.64 8.75
N ARG A 72 5.99 -8.51 7.96
CA ARG A 72 6.53 -9.78 8.48
C ARG A 72 7.62 -9.53 9.52
N ALA A 73 8.50 -8.58 9.25
CA ALA A 73 9.57 -8.23 10.18
C ALA A 73 9.02 -7.66 11.48
N GLU A 74 7.86 -7.01 11.43
CA GLU A 74 7.19 -6.47 12.62
C GLU A 74 6.38 -7.53 13.37
N GLY A 75 6.38 -8.76 12.89
CA GLY A 75 5.67 -9.85 13.55
C GLY A 75 4.17 -9.89 13.30
N LEU A 76 3.70 -9.20 12.27
CA LEU A 76 2.27 -9.18 11.95
C LEU A 76 1.89 -10.45 11.19
N SER A 77 0.68 -10.91 11.41
CA SER A 77 0.18 -12.16 10.83
C SER A 77 -0.64 -11.97 9.57
N TYR A 78 -1.21 -10.78 9.39
CA TYR A 78 -2.11 -10.51 8.28
C TYR A 78 -1.78 -9.17 7.64
N ALA A 79 -1.98 -9.11 6.32
CA ALA A 79 -1.91 -7.87 5.56
C ALA A 79 -3.25 -7.63 4.91
N LEU A 80 -3.73 -6.40 4.98
CA LEU A 80 -5.01 -5.99 4.45
C LEU A 80 -4.80 -4.87 3.43
N ILE A 81 -5.63 -4.87 2.40
CA ILE A 81 -5.65 -3.79 1.43
C ILE A 81 -7.08 -3.68 0.88
N GLU A 82 -7.48 -2.46 0.56
CA GLU A 82 -8.78 -2.21 -0.02
C GLU A 82 -8.63 -1.71 -1.44
N SER A 83 -9.54 -2.14 -2.31
CA SER A 83 -9.56 -1.72 -3.70
C SER A 83 -11.02 -1.65 -4.14
N MET A 84 -11.30 -0.73 -5.07
CA MET A 84 -12.63 -0.67 -5.67
C MET A 84 -12.88 -1.97 -6.42
N ALA A 85 -14.10 -2.49 -6.32
CA ALA A 85 -14.43 -3.78 -6.93
C ALA A 85 -14.19 -3.81 -8.43
N HIS A 86 -14.35 -2.66 -9.11
CA HIS A 86 -14.15 -2.55 -10.55
C HIS A 86 -12.72 -2.16 -10.95
N ASN A 87 -11.81 -2.05 -9.99
CA ASN A 87 -10.41 -1.72 -10.28
C ASN A 87 -9.66 -2.98 -10.65
N GLU A 88 -9.72 -3.36 -11.93
CA GLU A 88 -9.12 -4.61 -12.38
C GLU A 88 -7.60 -4.59 -12.29
N VAL A 89 -6.98 -3.43 -12.51
CA VAL A 89 -5.53 -3.31 -12.42
C VAL A 89 -5.06 -3.57 -11.00
N GLY A 90 -5.72 -2.94 -10.02
CA GLY A 90 -5.38 -3.17 -8.61
C GLY A 90 -5.65 -4.59 -8.19
N ARG A 91 -6.77 -5.16 -8.60
CA ARG A 91 -7.10 -6.55 -8.25
C ARG A 91 -6.08 -7.52 -8.82
N GLY A 92 -5.66 -7.30 -10.06
CA GLY A 92 -4.62 -8.12 -10.68
C GLY A 92 -3.30 -8.03 -9.94
N LEU A 93 -2.90 -6.81 -9.56
CA LEU A 93 -1.67 -6.62 -8.80
C LEU A 93 -1.74 -7.34 -7.45
N TYR A 94 -2.80 -7.12 -6.69
CA TYR A 94 -2.88 -7.64 -5.32
C TYR A 94 -2.97 -9.17 -5.31
N THR A 95 -3.75 -9.74 -6.20
CA THR A 95 -3.84 -11.20 -6.27
C THR A 95 -2.51 -11.80 -6.72
N SER A 96 -1.78 -11.10 -7.58
CA SER A 96 -0.49 -11.62 -8.06
C SER A 96 0.57 -11.68 -6.96
N VAL A 97 0.44 -10.88 -5.91
CA VAL A 97 1.38 -10.95 -4.78
C VAL A 97 0.85 -11.81 -3.63
N GLY A 98 -0.32 -12.38 -3.76
CA GLY A 98 -0.84 -13.36 -2.81
C GLY A 98 -2.05 -12.92 -2.00
N PHE A 99 -2.59 -11.72 -2.23
CA PHE A 99 -3.83 -11.32 -1.56
C PHE A 99 -5.01 -12.10 -2.08
N GLN A 100 -5.95 -12.38 -1.20
CA GLN A 100 -7.20 -13.03 -1.55
C GLN A 100 -8.35 -12.11 -1.17
N GLU A 101 -9.36 -12.04 -2.00
CA GLU A 101 -10.54 -11.25 -1.69
C GLU A 101 -11.29 -11.92 -0.55
N ILE A 102 -11.58 -11.15 0.51
CA ILE A 102 -12.29 -11.65 1.69
C ILE A 102 -13.66 -11.01 1.86
N GLY A 103 -13.97 -9.98 1.07
CA GLY A 103 -15.26 -9.33 1.15
C GLY A 103 -15.32 -8.13 0.24
N GLN A 104 -16.51 -7.56 0.13
CA GLN A 104 -16.72 -6.34 -0.66
C GLN A 104 -17.47 -5.33 0.20
N LEU A 105 -17.10 -4.05 0.01
CA LEU A 105 -17.71 -2.95 0.72
C LEU A 105 -18.69 -2.23 -0.19
N VAL A 106 -19.87 -1.97 0.31
CA VAL A 106 -20.88 -1.20 -0.42
C VAL A 106 -20.97 0.18 0.22
N HIS A 107 -20.88 1.21 -0.60
CA HIS A 107 -20.96 2.59 -0.15
C HIS A 107 -22.34 3.15 -0.46
N TYR A 108 -22.89 3.89 0.50
CA TYR A 108 -24.18 4.56 0.34
C TYR A 108 -24.01 6.05 0.51
N ALA A 109 -24.72 6.84 -0.27
CA ALA A 109 -24.73 8.28 -0.13
C ALA A 109 -26.15 8.81 -0.38
N MET A 110 -26.47 9.93 0.28
CA MET A 110 -27.75 10.59 0.09
C MET A 110 -27.50 12.08 0.09
N LYS A 111 -28.12 12.77 -0.86
CA LYS A 111 -28.06 14.23 -0.86
C LYS A 111 -29.06 14.76 0.15
N LEU A 112 -28.63 15.68 0.99
CA LEU A 112 -29.46 16.29 2.02
C LEU A 112 -30.18 17.56 1.51
#